data_b9778f5dde36384941c0e0bfc5aa6df4
#
_entry.id   b9778f5dde36384941c0e0bfc5aa6df4
#
_cell.length_a   1.000
_cell.length_b   1.000
_cell.length_c   1.000
_cell.angle_alpha   90.00
_cell.angle_beta   90.00
_cell.angle_gamma   90.00
#
_symmetry.space_group_name_H-M   'P 1'
#
loop_
_entity.id
_entity.type
_entity.pdbx_description
1 polymer ?
#
loop_
_entity_poly.entity_id
_entity_poly.type
_entity_poly.pdbx_seq_one_letter_code
_entity_poly.pdbx_strand_id
1 'polypeptide(L)'
;MTLRSDHALEQSTPIVSHHGTIKWFDAIPGEQLCIRVHGTQVNGRYGIMENIAAPGTATPMHFHAEDEIFYVLEGTVTLSIDGDVFNASVGSIVVIPAGAHHA
;
A
#
# COMPACT_ATOMS: atom_id res chain seq x y z
N MET A 1 28.05 20.93 8.70
CA MET A 1 27.70 20.28 8.41
C MET A 1 27.35 19.46 7.81
N THR A 2 27.17 19.16 7.77
CA THR A 2 26.95 18.50 7.25
C THR A 2 26.63 17.70 6.70
N LEU A 3 26.57 17.31 6.56
CA LEU A 3 26.28 16.70 5.99
C LEU A 3 25.72 15.74 5.74
N ARG A 4 26.05 15.00 5.87
CA ARG A 4 25.40 14.05 5.70
C ARG A 4 24.10 14.03 5.46
N SER A 5 23.80 14.32 5.88
CA SER A 5 22.46 14.81 5.80
C SER A 5 22.04 15.33 4.45
N ASP A 6 22.93 15.43 3.55
CA ASP A 6 22.62 15.86 2.18
C ASP A 6 21.60 14.92 1.54
N HIS A 7 21.68 13.61 1.81
CA HIS A 7 20.67 12.68 1.33
C HIS A 7 19.29 12.94 1.92
N ALA A 8 19.23 13.32 3.20
CA ALA A 8 17.96 13.63 3.83
C ALA A 8 17.32 14.90 3.28
N LEU A 9 18.15 15.81 2.77
CA LEU A 9 17.69 17.08 2.20
C LEU A 9 17.46 17.01 0.70
N GLU A 10 17.85 15.92 0.06
CA GLU A 10 17.65 15.76 -1.37
C GLU A 10 16.17 15.68 -1.69
N GLN A 11 15.71 16.59 -2.51
CA GLN A 11 14.32 16.68 -2.88
C GLN A 11 14.05 15.82 -4.10
N SER A 12 13.04 14.97 -4.00
CA SER A 12 12.54 14.21 -5.14
C SER A 12 11.79 15.14 -6.10
N THR A 13 11.79 14.77 -7.38
CA THR A 13 10.97 15.43 -8.38
C THR A 13 9.49 15.28 -8.01
N PRO A 14 8.69 16.34 -8.08
CA PRO A 14 7.25 16.21 -7.85
C PRO A 14 6.62 15.20 -8.81
N ILE A 15 5.67 14.43 -8.29
CA ILE A 15 4.98 13.38 -9.03
C ILE A 15 3.50 13.68 -9.02
N VAL A 16 2.89 13.68 -10.19
CA VAL A 16 1.44 13.73 -10.33
C VAL A 16 1.00 12.48 -11.09
N SER A 17 0.30 11.59 -10.39
CA SER A 17 -0.21 10.35 -10.97
C SER A 17 -1.66 10.56 -11.39
N HIS A 18 -1.92 10.70 -12.69
CA HIS A 18 -3.25 10.95 -13.22
C HIS A 18 -4.04 9.66 -13.36
N HIS A 19 -5.30 9.69 -12.97
CA HIS A 19 -6.20 8.52 -13.04
C HIS A 19 -6.29 7.94 -14.45
N GLY A 20 -6.35 8.78 -15.47
CA GLY A 20 -6.51 8.35 -16.86
C GLY A 20 -5.29 7.68 -17.49
N THR A 21 -4.13 7.71 -16.83
CA THR A 21 -2.88 7.14 -17.36
C THR A 21 -2.44 5.89 -16.63
N ILE A 22 -3.16 5.45 -15.61
CA ILE A 22 -2.80 4.26 -14.83
C ILE A 22 -3.22 3.00 -15.56
N LYS A 23 -2.47 1.93 -15.31
CA LYS A 23 -2.77 0.61 -15.85
C LYS A 23 -3.08 -0.34 -14.72
N TRP A 24 -4.17 -1.08 -14.87
CA TRP A 24 -4.59 -2.10 -13.94
C TRP A 24 -4.08 -3.45 -14.44
N PHE A 25 -3.66 -4.30 -13.52
CA PHE A 25 -3.27 -5.67 -13.84
C PHE A 25 -3.79 -6.63 -12.77
N ASP A 26 -3.91 -7.90 -13.13
CA ASP A 26 -4.34 -8.94 -12.22
C ASP A 26 -3.21 -9.28 -11.26
N ALA A 27 -3.50 -9.25 -9.96
CA ALA A 27 -2.53 -9.59 -8.92
C ALA A 27 -2.70 -11.05 -8.48
N ILE A 28 -3.87 -11.35 -7.93
CA ILE A 28 -4.31 -12.71 -7.58
C ILE A 28 -5.72 -12.88 -8.13
N PRO A 29 -6.24 -14.11 -8.23
CA PRO A 29 -7.61 -14.30 -8.71
C PRO A 29 -8.60 -13.46 -7.92
N GLY A 30 -9.35 -12.61 -8.62
CA GLY A 30 -10.33 -11.70 -8.03
C GLY A 30 -9.79 -10.35 -7.59
N GLU A 31 -8.49 -10.10 -7.69
CA GLU A 31 -7.90 -8.83 -7.30
C GLU A 31 -7.17 -8.18 -8.46
N GLN A 32 -7.45 -6.90 -8.69
CA GLN A 32 -6.71 -6.04 -9.60
C GLN A 32 -5.94 -4.99 -8.83
N LEU A 33 -4.83 -4.57 -9.39
CA LEU A 33 -3.87 -3.67 -8.77
C LEU A 33 -3.39 -2.67 -9.78
N CYS A 34 -3.23 -1.41 -9.37
CA CYS A 34 -2.47 -0.45 -10.16
C CYS A 34 -1.46 0.28 -9.26
N ILE A 35 -0.31 0.57 -9.82
CA ILE A 35 0.73 1.31 -9.12
C ILE A 35 0.57 2.79 -9.43
N ARG A 36 0.35 3.57 -8.39
CA ARG A 36 0.18 5.02 -8.50
C ARG A 36 1.50 5.76 -8.30
N VAL A 37 2.35 5.27 -7.42
CA VAL A 37 3.70 5.79 -7.22
C VAL A 37 4.63 4.59 -6.99
N HIS A 38 5.65 4.50 -7.81
CA HIS A 38 6.69 3.49 -7.70
C HIS A 38 7.73 3.89 -6.67
N GLY A 39 8.23 2.92 -5.90
CA GLY A 39 9.31 3.16 -4.95
C GLY A 39 10.54 3.78 -5.59
N THR A 40 10.84 3.43 -6.84
CA THR A 40 11.97 4.01 -7.59
C THR A 40 11.84 5.51 -7.83
N GLN A 41 10.62 6.04 -7.82
CA GLN A 41 10.37 7.47 -8.02
C GLN A 41 10.64 8.31 -6.76
N VAL A 42 10.73 7.66 -5.61
CA VAL A 42 10.85 8.31 -4.31
C VAL A 42 12.03 7.74 -3.50
N ASN A 43 13.06 7.28 -4.18
CA ASN A 43 14.29 6.75 -3.57
C ASN A 43 14.02 5.58 -2.62
N GLY A 44 13.04 4.73 -2.96
CA GLY A 44 12.71 3.55 -2.17
C GLY A 44 11.97 3.81 -0.86
N ARG A 45 11.53 5.04 -0.62
CA ARG A 45 10.92 5.39 0.66
C ARG A 45 9.51 4.84 0.85
N TYR A 46 8.72 4.76 -0.23
CA TYR A 46 7.37 4.22 -0.19
C TYR A 46 6.90 3.85 -1.60
N GLY A 47 5.77 3.21 -1.68
CA GLY A 47 5.01 3.02 -2.90
C GLY A 47 3.54 3.25 -2.61
N ILE A 48 2.78 3.62 -3.61
CA ILE A 48 1.33 3.82 -3.48
C ILE A 48 0.63 3.01 -4.56
N MET A 49 -0.36 2.22 -4.15
CA MET A 49 -1.12 1.35 -5.02
C MET A 49 -2.60 1.49 -4.74
N GLU A 50 -3.42 1.22 -5.75
CA GLU A 50 -4.83 0.97 -5.57
C GLU A 50 -5.12 -0.51 -5.84
N ASN A 51 -5.99 -1.08 -5.03
CA ASN A 51 -6.43 -2.46 -5.18
C ASN A 51 -7.94 -2.49 -5.30
N ILE A 52 -8.43 -3.31 -6.21
CA ILE A 52 -9.86 -3.63 -6.32
C ILE A 52 -9.98 -5.13 -6.16
N ALA A 53 -10.72 -5.57 -5.14
CA ALA A 53 -10.90 -6.99 -4.85
C ALA A 53 -12.38 -7.34 -4.90
N ALA A 54 -12.70 -8.43 -5.60
CA ALA A 54 -14.05 -8.97 -5.60
C ALA A 54 -14.39 -9.53 -4.21
N PRO A 55 -15.66 -9.51 -3.80
CA PRO A 55 -16.07 -10.15 -2.55
C PRO A 55 -15.59 -11.60 -2.47
N GLY A 56 -15.07 -11.98 -1.31
CA GLY A 56 -14.55 -13.33 -1.09
C GLY A 56 -13.11 -13.55 -1.52
N THR A 57 -12.46 -12.55 -2.11
CA THR A 57 -11.04 -12.62 -2.41
C THR A 57 -10.24 -12.58 -1.11
N ALA A 58 -9.24 -13.44 -1.01
CA ALA A 58 -8.39 -13.52 0.17
C ALA A 58 -6.92 -13.53 -0.23
N THR A 59 -6.12 -12.75 0.46
CA THR A 59 -4.66 -12.76 0.34
C THR A 59 -4.10 -13.80 1.30
N PRO A 60 -3.08 -14.57 0.89
CA PRO A 60 -2.38 -15.45 1.83
C PRO A 60 -1.74 -14.68 2.98
N MET A 61 -1.65 -15.31 4.15
CA MET A 61 -0.92 -14.75 5.28
C MET A 61 0.52 -14.50 4.90
N HIS A 62 1.02 -13.29 5.16
CA HIS A 62 2.38 -12.90 4.82
C HIS A 62 2.90 -11.82 5.78
N PHE A 63 4.16 -11.50 5.64
CA PHE A 63 4.77 -10.38 6.35
C PHE A 63 5.87 -9.78 5.47
N HIS A 64 6.22 -8.54 5.75
CA HIS A 64 7.31 -7.84 5.08
C HIS A 64 7.92 -6.79 6.00
N ALA A 65 9.06 -6.27 5.61
CA ALA A 65 9.83 -5.35 6.44
C ALA A 65 9.29 -3.91 6.45
N GLU A 66 8.38 -3.61 5.55
CA GLU A 66 7.80 -2.28 5.41
C GLU A 66 6.53 -2.14 6.23
N ASP A 67 6.26 -0.93 6.71
CA ASP A 67 4.93 -0.57 7.17
C ASP A 67 3.97 -0.55 5.98
N GLU A 68 2.71 -0.90 6.21
CA GLU A 68 1.68 -0.83 5.20
C GLU A 68 0.50 -0.04 5.75
N ILE A 69 -0.05 0.85 4.91
CA ILE A 69 -1.21 1.66 5.28
C ILE A 69 -2.31 1.41 4.26
N PHE A 70 -3.48 1.02 4.76
CA PHE A 70 -4.69 0.88 3.95
C PHE A 70 -5.62 2.04 4.21
N TYR A 71 -6.16 2.61 3.13
CA TYR A 71 -7.28 3.53 3.19
C TYR A 71 -8.43 2.92 2.39
N VAL A 72 -9.56 2.64 3.04
CA VAL A 72 -10.69 1.97 2.41
C VAL A 72 -11.54 3.00 1.68
N LEU A 73 -11.63 2.88 0.36
CA LEU A 73 -12.40 3.78 -0.50
C LEU A 73 -13.81 3.27 -0.76
N GLU A 74 -14.01 1.95 -0.82
CA GLU A 74 -15.30 1.32 -1.08
C GLU A 74 -15.37 -0.01 -0.34
N GLY A 75 -16.57 -0.39 0.07
CA GLY A 75 -16.84 -1.68 0.69
C GLY A 75 -16.31 -1.80 2.12
N THR A 76 -16.14 -3.04 2.53
CA THR A 76 -15.59 -3.39 3.85
C THR A 76 -14.53 -4.45 3.67
N VAL A 77 -13.40 -4.24 4.33
CA VAL A 77 -12.26 -5.16 4.28
C VAL A 77 -12.09 -5.79 5.66
N THR A 78 -11.97 -7.10 5.69
CA THR A 78 -11.62 -7.83 6.90
C THR A 78 -10.13 -8.16 6.85
N LEU A 79 -9.41 -7.78 7.89
CA LEU A 79 -7.97 -7.99 7.99
C LEU A 79 -7.64 -8.81 9.22
N SER A 80 -6.69 -9.74 9.06
CA SER A 80 -6.08 -10.45 10.18
C SER A 80 -4.67 -9.91 10.36
N ILE A 81 -4.37 -9.41 11.54
CA ILE A 81 -3.06 -8.83 11.86
C ILE A 81 -2.60 -9.42 13.18
N ASP A 82 -1.50 -10.21 13.13
CA ASP A 82 -0.93 -10.89 14.30
C ASP A 82 -1.98 -11.64 15.12
N GLY A 83 -2.91 -12.30 14.44
CA GLY A 83 -3.95 -13.11 15.07
C GLY A 83 -5.22 -12.36 15.46
N ASP A 84 -5.23 -11.05 15.41
CA ASP A 84 -6.43 -10.25 15.67
C ASP A 84 -7.14 -9.93 14.35
N VAL A 85 -8.47 -9.94 14.40
CA VAL A 85 -9.30 -9.66 13.21
C VAL A 85 -9.93 -8.29 13.34
N PHE A 86 -9.79 -7.51 12.27
CA PHE A 86 -10.32 -6.16 12.18
C PHE A 86 -11.23 -6.04 10.96
N ASN A 87 -12.33 -5.31 11.11
CA ASN A 87 -13.19 -4.92 10.00
C ASN A 87 -13.00 -3.44 9.74
N ALA A 88 -12.67 -3.09 8.50
CA ALA A 88 -12.47 -1.71 8.10
C ALA A 88 -13.49 -1.34 7.02
N SER A 89 -14.31 -0.36 7.32
CA SER A 89 -15.31 0.18 6.38
C SER A 89 -14.77 1.41 5.66
N VAL A 90 -15.57 1.94 4.74
CA VAL A 90 -15.23 3.14 3.96
C VAL A 90 -14.75 4.27 4.88
N GLY A 91 -13.62 4.87 4.52
CA GLY A 91 -13.01 5.96 5.27
C GLY A 91 -12.06 5.51 6.38
N SER A 92 -11.97 4.20 6.64
CA SER A 92 -11.04 3.67 7.64
C SER A 92 -9.61 3.70 7.13
N ILE A 93 -8.70 3.97 8.05
CA ILE A 93 -7.26 3.81 7.82
C ILE A 93 -6.77 2.71 8.75
N VAL A 94 -6.04 1.75 8.17
CA VAL A 94 -5.43 0.65 8.92
C VAL A 94 -3.93 0.71 8.71
N VAL A 95 -3.18 0.71 9.80
CA VAL A 95 -1.73 0.64 9.75
C VAL A 95 -1.30 -0.76 10.15
N ILE A 96 -0.57 -1.41 9.27
CA ILE A 96 0.05 -2.72 9.52
C ILE A 96 1.53 -2.47 9.74
N PRO A 97 2.03 -2.65 10.97
CA PRO A 97 3.44 -2.39 11.26
C PRO A 97 4.36 -3.34 10.52
N ALA A 98 5.57 -2.88 10.25
CA ALA A 98 6.63 -3.70 9.69
C ALA A 98 6.77 -5.01 10.48
N GLY A 99 6.85 -6.13 9.76
CA GLY A 99 7.02 -7.45 10.35
C GLY A 99 5.75 -8.11 10.88
N ALA A 100 4.62 -7.41 10.94
CA ALA A 100 3.38 -8.02 11.40
C ALA A 100 2.85 -9.02 10.37
N HIS A 101 2.45 -10.20 10.85
CA HIS A 101 1.86 -11.24 10.01
C HIS A 101 0.41 -10.85 9.71
N HIS A 102 0.06 -10.77 8.44
CA HIS A 102 -1.26 -10.30 8.06
C HIS A 102 -1.79 -10.95 6.77
N ALA A 103 -3.08 -10.88 6.64
CA ALA A 103 -3.82 -11.33 5.47
C ALA A 103 -5.05 -10.44 5.24
#